data_beae57c1584c3ffb35da814705933c60
#
_entry.id   beae57c1584c3ffb35da814705933c60
#
_cell.length_a   1.000
_cell.length_b   1.000
_cell.length_c   1.000
_cell.angle_alpha   90.00
_cell.angle_beta   90.00
_cell.angle_gamma   90.00
#
_symmetry.space_group_name_H-M   'P 1'
#
loop_
_entity.id
_entity.type
_entity.pdbx_description
1 polymer ?
#
loop_
_entity_poly.entity_id
_entity_poly.type
_entity_poly.pdbx_seq_one_letter_code
_entity_poly.pdbx_strand_id
1 'polypeptide(L)'
;GPQRQPFWLKQVQSCSRDSFFPTVLHAMLASTLRSAFSPRAAAVVRGSSSRWAPTATRAFSAGSPQKFAIYRYDPDTAAKPFLQEYTIDLKQCGPMILDALIKIKDEVDATLTFRRSCREGICGSCAMNINGKNGLACLLYIEPDAKPIEIQPLPHTYVVKDLVPDLTNFYNQYKSIEPWLKRKDVKAKGEKEYFQTREDRVKLDGMYECILCACCMTSCPSYWWNPEYYLGPAVLMQAYRWIADSRDQYTEERLAWVNDTMKLYRC
;
A
#
# COMPACT_ATOMS: atom_id res chain seq x y z
N GLY A 1 2.62 21.95 26.73
CA GLY A 1 1.63 21.01 27.19
C GLY A 1 2.17 19.58 27.03
N PRO A 2 1.80 18.59 27.86
CA PRO A 2 2.42 17.28 27.81
C PRO A 2 2.10 16.57 26.50
N GLN A 3 3.17 16.13 25.82
CA GLN A 3 3.08 15.31 24.60
C GLN A 3 2.33 14.01 24.92
N ARG A 4 1.15 13.83 24.34
CA ARG A 4 0.35 12.62 24.50
C ARG A 4 1.02 11.49 23.72
N GLN A 5 1.46 10.46 24.43
CA GLN A 5 2.02 9.26 23.80
C GLN A 5 0.93 8.52 23.00
N PRO A 6 1.20 8.09 21.77
CA PRO A 6 0.24 7.39 20.93
C PRO A 6 -0.09 5.99 21.50
N PHE A 7 -1.32 5.56 21.29
CA PHE A 7 -1.93 4.30 21.79
C PHE A 7 -1.12 3.02 21.51
N TRP A 8 -0.36 2.98 20.43
CA TRP A 8 0.45 1.82 20.02
C TRP A 8 1.65 1.54 20.95
N LEU A 9 2.12 2.50 21.73
CA LEU A 9 3.19 2.25 22.72
C LEU A 9 2.79 1.24 23.82
N LYS A 10 1.50 1.03 24.03
CA LYS A 10 1.01 0.05 25.01
C LYS A 10 0.92 -1.38 24.45
N GLN A 11 0.81 -1.55 23.12
CA GLN A 11 0.78 -2.89 22.49
C GLN A 11 2.18 -3.51 22.37
N VAL A 12 3.22 -2.71 22.33
CA VAL A 12 4.61 -3.19 22.19
C VAL A 12 5.13 -3.84 23.49
N GLN A 13 4.58 -3.48 24.64
CA GLN A 13 5.01 -4.05 25.93
C GLN A 13 4.49 -5.47 26.18
N SER A 14 3.54 -5.98 25.41
CA SER A 14 3.01 -7.35 25.55
C SER A 14 3.65 -8.37 24.61
N CYS A 15 4.52 -7.94 23.67
CA CYS A 15 5.09 -8.84 22.66
C CYS A 15 6.60 -9.12 22.81
N SER A 16 7.19 -8.79 23.97
CA SER A 16 8.59 -9.12 24.26
C SER A 16 8.70 -10.27 25.26
N ARG A 17 8.47 -11.49 24.82
CA ARG A 17 9.08 -12.74 25.33
C ARG A 17 8.63 -13.87 24.41
N ASP A 18 9.55 -14.32 23.58
CA ASP A 18 9.99 -15.66 23.36
C ASP A 18 10.64 -15.81 21.98
N SER A 19 11.93 -15.93 22.08
CA SER A 19 12.89 -16.72 21.32
C SER A 19 12.39 -17.48 20.07
N PHE A 20 13.01 -17.20 18.92
CA PHE A 20 13.71 -18.21 18.12
C PHE A 20 14.37 -17.55 16.89
N PHE A 21 15.68 -17.30 16.99
CA PHE A 21 16.55 -17.32 15.82
C PHE A 21 17.29 -18.64 15.80
N PRO A 22 17.38 -19.31 14.65
CA PRO A 22 18.69 -19.78 14.24
C PRO A 22 19.01 -19.42 12.78
N THR A 23 20.17 -18.79 12.63
CA THR A 23 21.26 -19.09 11.69
C THR A 23 20.90 -19.73 10.35
N VAL A 24 20.86 -18.93 9.27
CA VAL A 24 21.27 -19.37 7.94
C VAL A 24 22.10 -18.25 7.31
N LEU A 25 23.38 -18.27 7.65
CA LEU A 25 24.42 -17.55 6.93
C LEU A 25 25.41 -18.64 6.52
N HIS A 26 25.42 -19.07 5.29
CA HIS A 26 26.48 -19.67 4.50
C HIS A 26 25.89 -20.51 3.36
N ALA A 27 25.95 -19.98 2.19
CA ALA A 27 26.18 -20.70 0.95
C ALA A 27 25.59 -19.92 -0.25
N MET A 28 26.35 -19.00 -0.79
CA MET A 28 26.29 -18.60 -2.20
C MET A 28 27.53 -17.76 -2.55
N LEU A 29 28.65 -18.47 -2.64
CA LEU A 29 29.82 -18.02 -3.41
C LEU A 29 30.43 -19.28 -4.06
N ALA A 30 30.61 -19.22 -5.35
CA ALA A 30 31.30 -20.11 -6.24
C ALA A 30 30.45 -20.99 -7.17
N SER A 31 30.23 -20.50 -8.38
CA SER A 31 30.68 -21.23 -9.57
C SER A 31 30.52 -20.38 -10.83
N THR A 32 31.61 -19.86 -11.28
CA THR A 32 31.86 -19.27 -12.59
C THR A 32 31.99 -20.35 -13.67
N LEU A 33 31.45 -20.05 -14.87
CA LEU A 33 31.90 -20.42 -16.21
C LEU A 33 31.83 -21.90 -16.62
N ARG A 34 31.00 -22.20 -17.64
CA ARG A 34 31.50 -22.63 -18.94
C ARG A 34 30.38 -22.79 -19.99
N SER A 35 30.68 -22.24 -21.12
CA SER A 35 30.06 -22.31 -22.43
C SER A 35 29.71 -23.71 -22.90
N ALA A 36 28.60 -23.87 -23.64
CA ALA A 36 28.57 -24.61 -24.90
C ALA A 36 27.27 -24.35 -25.65
N PHE A 37 27.37 -23.71 -26.78
CA PHE A 37 26.37 -23.70 -27.84
C PHE A 37 26.15 -25.14 -28.37
N SER A 38 24.91 -25.55 -28.52
CA SER A 38 24.52 -26.60 -29.46
C SER A 38 23.09 -26.37 -29.95
N PRO A 39 22.90 -26.32 -31.29
CA PRO A 39 21.55 -26.13 -31.85
C PRO A 39 20.96 -27.50 -32.17
N ARG A 40 19.78 -27.84 -31.60
CA ARG A 40 18.92 -28.88 -32.19
C ARG A 40 17.50 -28.85 -31.64
N ALA A 41 16.62 -28.98 -32.65
CA ALA A 41 15.26 -29.50 -32.58
C ALA A 41 14.12 -28.55 -32.15
N ALA A 42 13.45 -28.04 -33.16
CA ALA A 42 12.09 -27.56 -33.07
C ALA A 42 11.15 -28.69 -32.61
N ALA A 43 10.76 -28.64 -31.35
CA ALA A 43 9.67 -29.45 -30.83
C ALA A 43 8.37 -28.65 -31.02
N VAL A 44 7.49 -29.22 -31.85
CA VAL A 44 6.10 -28.78 -32.01
C VAL A 44 5.44 -28.80 -30.64
N VAL A 45 5.23 -27.62 -30.08
CA VAL A 45 4.41 -27.45 -28.87
C VAL A 45 2.95 -27.69 -29.28
N ARG A 46 2.47 -28.91 -29.04
CA ARG A 46 1.04 -29.19 -29.04
C ARG A 46 0.39 -28.34 -27.95
N GLY A 47 -0.43 -27.37 -28.36
CA GLY A 47 -1.19 -26.53 -27.46
C GLY A 47 -2.03 -27.40 -26.52
N SER A 48 -1.66 -27.47 -25.26
CA SER A 48 -2.55 -27.89 -24.20
C SER A 48 -3.58 -26.76 -24.03
N SER A 49 -4.79 -26.96 -24.51
CA SER A 49 -5.92 -26.13 -24.15
C SER A 49 -6.12 -26.28 -22.62
N SER A 50 -5.52 -25.39 -21.86
CA SER A 50 -5.89 -25.22 -20.47
C SER A 50 -7.35 -24.76 -20.48
N ARG A 51 -8.26 -25.70 -20.21
CA ARG A 51 -9.65 -25.37 -19.89
C ARG A 51 -9.56 -24.47 -18.64
N TRP A 52 -9.84 -23.22 -18.83
CA TRP A 52 -10.17 -22.33 -17.74
C TRP A 52 -11.38 -22.97 -17.04
N ALA A 53 -11.15 -23.66 -15.94
CA ALA A 53 -12.22 -24.02 -15.05
C ALA A 53 -12.83 -22.69 -14.58
N PRO A 54 -14.14 -22.47 -14.73
CA PRO A 54 -14.77 -21.30 -14.18
C PRO A 54 -14.48 -21.35 -12.68
N THR A 55 -13.77 -20.34 -12.18
CA THR A 55 -13.61 -20.13 -10.74
C THR A 55 -15.01 -20.17 -10.16
N ALA A 56 -15.28 -21.13 -9.29
CA ALA A 56 -16.58 -21.25 -8.66
C ALA A 56 -16.93 -19.89 -8.10
N THR A 57 -17.89 -19.22 -8.70
CA THR A 57 -18.51 -18.02 -8.15
C THR A 57 -19.06 -18.46 -6.81
N ARG A 58 -18.34 -18.12 -5.74
CA ARG A 58 -18.79 -18.32 -4.37
C ARG A 58 -20.14 -17.62 -4.30
N ALA A 59 -21.21 -18.42 -4.24
CA ALA A 59 -22.54 -17.89 -4.10
C ALA A 59 -22.52 -17.02 -2.84
N PHE A 60 -22.74 -15.72 -3.01
CA PHE A 60 -23.02 -14.84 -1.90
C PHE A 60 -24.17 -15.48 -1.14
N SER A 61 -23.93 -15.90 0.11
CA SER A 61 -25.00 -16.34 0.97
C SER A 61 -25.83 -15.11 1.33
N ALA A 62 -26.73 -14.76 0.42
CA ALA A 62 -27.61 -13.63 0.55
C ALA A 62 -28.50 -13.87 1.78
N GLY A 63 -28.25 -13.20 2.89
CA GLY A 63 -29.25 -13.12 3.92
C GLY A 63 -28.88 -13.17 5.38
N SER A 64 -27.62 -13.13 5.77
CA SER A 64 -27.27 -12.97 7.18
C SER A 64 -26.84 -11.53 7.48
N PRO A 65 -27.29 -10.96 8.62
CA PRO A 65 -26.76 -9.69 9.08
C PRO A 65 -25.26 -9.85 9.40
N GLN A 66 -24.42 -8.99 8.82
CA GLN A 66 -22.99 -8.96 9.08
C GLN A 66 -22.67 -7.83 10.06
N LYS A 67 -21.82 -8.13 11.04
CA LYS A 67 -21.31 -7.15 11.98
C LYS A 67 -20.02 -6.53 11.48
N PHE A 68 -19.91 -5.21 11.67
CA PHE A 68 -18.70 -4.43 11.40
C PHE A 68 -18.28 -3.73 12.69
N ALA A 69 -17.05 -3.92 13.12
CA ALA A 69 -16.44 -3.21 14.24
C ALA A 69 -15.55 -2.09 13.69
N ILE A 70 -16.01 -0.86 13.77
CA ILE A 70 -15.35 0.29 13.16
C ILE A 70 -14.70 1.16 14.22
N TYR A 71 -13.45 1.54 13.98
CA TYR A 71 -12.71 2.46 14.83
C TYR A 71 -13.34 3.85 14.78
N ARG A 72 -13.64 4.38 15.98
CA ARG A 72 -14.21 5.71 16.17
C ARG A 72 -13.29 6.57 17.03
N TYR A 73 -13.05 7.77 16.58
CA TYR A 73 -12.30 8.80 17.28
C TYR A 73 -12.76 10.18 16.83
N ASP A 74 -13.16 11.01 17.81
CA ASP A 74 -13.51 12.40 17.58
C ASP A 74 -12.55 13.28 18.37
N PRO A 75 -11.76 14.15 17.71
CA PRO A 75 -10.80 15.03 18.39
C PRO A 75 -11.49 16.07 19.29
N ASP A 76 -12.72 16.46 18.97
CA ASP A 76 -13.45 17.52 19.69
C ASP A 76 -13.98 17.04 21.06
N THR A 77 -14.23 15.74 21.21
CA THR A 77 -14.80 15.18 22.45
C THR A 77 -13.76 14.81 23.49
N ALA A 78 -12.44 14.85 23.14
CA ALA A 78 -11.34 14.39 23.99
C ALA A 78 -11.48 12.95 24.54
N ALA A 79 -12.43 12.16 24.01
CA ALA A 79 -12.66 10.78 24.39
C ALA A 79 -11.56 9.87 23.84
N LYS A 80 -11.36 8.73 24.52
CA LYS A 80 -10.44 7.71 23.99
C LYS A 80 -11.07 7.03 22.78
N PRO A 81 -10.24 6.63 21.78
CA PRO A 81 -10.73 5.83 20.65
C PRO A 81 -11.37 4.53 21.11
N PHE A 82 -12.41 4.08 20.40
CA PHE A 82 -13.12 2.84 20.68
C PHE A 82 -13.56 2.17 19.37
N LEU A 83 -13.93 0.89 19.43
CA LEU A 83 -14.55 0.17 18.33
C LEU A 83 -16.06 0.19 18.52
N GLN A 84 -16.78 0.66 17.52
CA GLN A 84 -18.25 0.69 17.50
C GLN A 84 -18.74 -0.40 16.56
N GLU A 85 -19.66 -1.24 17.06
CA GLU A 85 -20.28 -2.29 16.25
C GLU A 85 -21.50 -1.73 15.48
N TYR A 86 -21.57 -2.09 14.19
CA TYR A 86 -22.71 -1.85 13.32
C TYR A 86 -23.14 -3.16 12.70
N THR A 87 -24.44 -3.38 12.56
CA THR A 87 -25.01 -4.55 11.91
C THR A 87 -25.70 -4.16 10.64
N ILE A 88 -25.29 -4.73 9.50
CA ILE A 88 -25.82 -4.43 8.18
C ILE A 88 -26.37 -5.68 7.52
N ASP A 89 -27.55 -5.57 6.91
CA ASP A 89 -28.10 -6.61 6.05
C ASP A 89 -27.42 -6.59 4.69
N LEU A 90 -26.68 -7.66 4.37
CA LEU A 90 -25.95 -7.77 3.13
C LEU A 90 -26.84 -7.89 1.89
N LYS A 91 -28.12 -8.21 2.04
CA LYS A 91 -29.07 -8.22 0.91
C LYS A 91 -29.27 -6.84 0.28
N GLN A 92 -29.17 -5.82 1.09
CA GLN A 92 -29.39 -4.42 0.70
C GLN A 92 -28.08 -3.63 0.62
N CYS A 93 -26.93 -4.31 0.57
CA CYS A 93 -25.62 -3.70 0.52
C CYS A 93 -24.88 -4.21 -0.72
N GLY A 94 -24.03 -3.36 -1.30
CA GLY A 94 -23.09 -3.79 -2.33
C GLY A 94 -22.03 -4.74 -1.78
N PRO A 95 -21.26 -5.42 -2.65
CA PRO A 95 -20.36 -6.50 -2.27
C PRO A 95 -19.05 -6.04 -1.61
N MET A 96 -18.72 -4.74 -1.67
CA MET A 96 -17.45 -4.21 -1.22
C MET A 96 -17.54 -3.64 0.19
N ILE A 97 -16.42 -3.66 0.92
CA ILE A 97 -16.31 -3.02 2.25
C ILE A 97 -16.71 -1.54 2.19
N LEU A 98 -16.33 -0.84 1.11
CA LEU A 98 -16.71 0.56 0.93
C LEU A 98 -18.22 0.76 0.84
N ASP A 99 -18.95 -0.17 0.23
CA ASP A 99 -20.41 -0.09 0.12
C ASP A 99 -21.06 -0.17 1.51
N ALA A 100 -20.55 -1.05 2.37
CA ALA A 100 -21.00 -1.14 3.76
C ALA A 100 -20.73 0.16 4.53
N LEU A 101 -19.54 0.75 4.37
CA LEU A 101 -19.20 2.03 5.02
C LEU A 101 -20.11 3.17 4.57
N ILE A 102 -20.42 3.24 3.26
CA ILE A 102 -21.34 4.24 2.71
C ILE A 102 -22.74 4.02 3.29
N LYS A 103 -23.23 2.77 3.30
CA LYS A 103 -24.55 2.43 3.86
C LYS A 103 -24.65 2.79 5.34
N ILE A 104 -23.61 2.47 6.13
CA ILE A 104 -23.57 2.86 7.55
C ILE A 104 -23.67 4.39 7.69
N LYS A 105 -22.87 5.13 6.91
CA LYS A 105 -22.87 6.59 6.98
C LYS A 105 -24.21 7.21 6.57
N ASP A 106 -24.84 6.67 5.54
CA ASP A 106 -26.06 7.27 4.97
C ASP A 106 -27.32 6.90 5.77
N GLU A 107 -27.40 5.69 6.34
CA GLU A 107 -28.63 5.16 6.93
C GLU A 107 -28.54 5.01 8.46
N VAL A 108 -27.35 4.81 9.04
CA VAL A 108 -27.20 4.44 10.46
C VAL A 108 -26.53 5.54 11.26
N ASP A 109 -25.36 6.01 10.81
CA ASP A 109 -24.55 6.97 11.55
C ASP A 109 -23.84 7.95 10.62
N ALA A 110 -24.46 9.10 10.42
CA ALA A 110 -23.94 10.18 9.56
C ALA A 110 -22.62 10.79 10.07
N THR A 111 -22.24 10.55 11.33
CA THR A 111 -21.00 11.10 11.92
C THR A 111 -19.76 10.32 11.51
N LEU A 112 -19.90 9.09 10.99
CA LEU A 112 -18.79 8.27 10.55
C LEU A 112 -17.96 8.98 9.45
N THR A 113 -16.66 9.11 9.67
CA THR A 113 -15.77 9.85 8.77
C THR A 113 -14.73 8.94 8.12
N PHE A 114 -14.68 8.96 6.79
CA PHE A 114 -13.70 8.25 5.98
C PHE A 114 -13.49 8.95 4.63
N ARG A 115 -12.35 8.67 3.99
CA ARG A 115 -12.06 9.19 2.64
C ARG A 115 -12.48 8.17 1.58
N ARG A 116 -13.07 8.65 0.50
CA ARG A 116 -13.42 7.84 -0.67
C ARG A 116 -13.51 8.73 -1.91
N SER A 117 -13.32 8.17 -3.12
CA SER A 117 -13.49 8.89 -4.37
C SER A 117 -13.86 7.95 -5.52
N CYS A 118 -12.88 7.25 -6.13
CA CYS A 118 -13.05 6.58 -7.43
C CYS A 118 -13.89 5.29 -7.42
N ARG A 119 -13.95 4.54 -6.32
CA ARG A 119 -14.59 3.20 -6.18
C ARG A 119 -13.98 2.08 -7.01
N GLU A 120 -12.89 2.32 -7.73
CA GLU A 120 -12.25 1.39 -8.67
C GLU A 120 -10.75 1.16 -8.39
N GLY A 121 -10.28 1.56 -7.20
CA GLY A 121 -8.92 1.29 -6.78
C GLY A 121 -7.84 2.16 -7.40
N ILE A 122 -8.18 3.32 -8.01
CA ILE A 122 -7.19 4.16 -8.70
C ILE A 122 -6.76 5.40 -7.90
N CYS A 123 -7.58 5.89 -6.96
CA CYS A 123 -7.27 7.12 -6.23
C CYS A 123 -6.56 6.90 -4.89
N GLY A 124 -6.57 5.67 -4.34
CA GLY A 124 -5.94 5.35 -3.06
C GLY A 124 -6.64 5.92 -1.81
N SER A 125 -7.69 6.73 -1.97
CA SER A 125 -8.31 7.48 -0.86
C SER A 125 -8.93 6.61 0.23
N CYS A 126 -9.46 5.45 -0.11
CA CYS A 126 -10.13 4.52 0.81
C CYS A 126 -9.17 3.48 1.42
N ALA A 127 -7.88 3.79 1.48
CA ALA A 127 -6.89 2.93 2.13
C ALA A 127 -7.14 2.89 3.64
N MET A 128 -7.28 1.68 4.19
CA MET A 128 -7.49 1.44 5.61
C MET A 128 -7.05 0.03 6.00
N ASN A 129 -7.03 -0.26 7.27
CA ASN A 129 -6.74 -1.59 7.79
C ASN A 129 -8.05 -2.36 7.98
N ILE A 130 -8.17 -3.52 7.33
CA ILE A 130 -9.36 -4.37 7.38
C ILE A 130 -8.92 -5.75 7.85
N ASN A 131 -9.42 -6.18 8.99
CA ASN A 131 -9.04 -7.45 9.63
C ASN A 131 -7.52 -7.63 9.76
N GLY A 132 -6.79 -6.55 10.13
CA GLY A 132 -5.33 -6.58 10.31
C GLY A 132 -4.53 -6.43 9.00
N LYS A 133 -5.16 -6.33 7.83
CA LYS A 133 -4.49 -6.14 6.54
C LYS A 133 -4.79 -4.77 5.95
N ASN A 134 -3.75 -4.08 5.46
CA ASN A 134 -3.94 -2.82 4.76
C ASN A 134 -4.44 -3.06 3.34
N GLY A 135 -5.45 -2.32 2.93
CA GLY A 135 -6.04 -2.45 1.61
C GLY A 135 -6.99 -1.31 1.27
N LEU A 136 -7.53 -1.35 0.06
CA LEU A 136 -8.51 -0.37 -0.41
C LEU A 136 -9.92 -0.93 -0.18
N ALA A 137 -10.73 -0.22 0.58
CA ALA A 137 -12.09 -0.65 0.90
C ALA A 137 -12.98 -0.83 -0.34
N CYS A 138 -12.69 -0.13 -1.44
CA CYS A 138 -13.43 -0.27 -2.69
C CYS A 138 -13.09 -1.53 -3.51
N LEU A 139 -12.00 -2.24 -3.17
CA LEU A 139 -11.57 -3.46 -3.87
C LEU A 139 -11.71 -4.73 -3.03
N LEU A 140 -11.89 -4.59 -1.72
CA LEU A 140 -12.04 -5.73 -0.82
C LEU A 140 -13.50 -6.15 -0.72
N TYR A 141 -13.75 -7.42 -1.02
CA TYR A 141 -15.07 -8.02 -0.87
C TYR A 141 -15.43 -8.21 0.61
N ILE A 142 -16.71 -8.06 0.90
CA ILE A 142 -17.27 -8.46 2.18
C ILE A 142 -17.30 -9.99 2.21
N GLU A 143 -16.47 -10.58 3.06
CA GLU A 143 -16.52 -12.02 3.34
C GLU A 143 -17.44 -12.23 4.56
N PRO A 144 -18.64 -12.77 4.38
CA PRO A 144 -19.54 -13.02 5.50
C PRO A 144 -18.89 -13.98 6.49
N ASP A 145 -18.75 -13.55 7.72
CA ASP A 145 -18.18 -14.36 8.81
C ASP A 145 -19.05 -14.19 10.07
N ALA A 146 -18.98 -15.17 10.93
CA ALA A 146 -19.58 -15.09 12.28
C ALA A 146 -18.91 -14.01 13.14
N LYS A 147 -17.66 -13.65 12.84
CA LYS A 147 -16.92 -12.60 13.53
C LYS A 147 -17.20 -11.24 12.92
N PRO A 148 -17.20 -10.18 13.73
CA PRO A 148 -17.24 -8.81 13.20
C PRO A 148 -16.04 -8.53 12.27
N ILE A 149 -16.30 -7.87 11.14
CA ILE A 149 -15.23 -7.36 10.28
C ILE A 149 -14.69 -6.10 10.94
N GLU A 150 -13.42 -6.13 11.32
CA GLU A 150 -12.77 -5.02 12.00
C GLU A 150 -12.20 -4.04 10.97
N ILE A 151 -12.55 -2.76 11.10
CA ILE A 151 -12.09 -1.69 10.21
C ILE A 151 -11.42 -0.60 11.04
N GLN A 152 -10.14 -0.36 10.76
CA GLN A 152 -9.32 0.61 11.46
C GLN A 152 -8.64 1.55 10.44
N PRO A 153 -8.17 2.74 10.87
CA PRO A 153 -7.32 3.58 10.04
C PRO A 153 -5.99 2.87 9.75
N LEU A 154 -5.24 3.38 8.78
CA LEU A 154 -3.90 2.87 8.48
C LEU A 154 -3.02 2.90 9.75
N PRO A 155 -2.33 1.78 10.08
CA PRO A 155 -1.57 1.66 11.32
C PRO A 155 -0.38 2.62 11.37
N HIS A 156 0.04 2.99 12.58
CA HIS A 156 1.18 3.88 12.83
C HIS A 156 1.10 5.25 12.13
N THR A 157 -0.12 5.74 11.92
CA THR A 157 -0.37 7.11 11.47
C THR A 157 -1.12 7.88 12.55
N TYR A 158 -0.99 9.21 12.55
CA TYR A 158 -1.86 10.04 13.34
C TYR A 158 -3.27 10.03 12.75
N VAL A 159 -4.26 9.92 13.60
CA VAL A 159 -5.66 9.91 13.18
C VAL A 159 -6.26 11.30 13.34
N VAL A 160 -6.78 11.84 12.26
CA VAL A 160 -7.47 13.14 12.26
C VAL A 160 -8.86 12.97 12.87
N LYS A 161 -9.64 12.02 12.33
CA LYS A 161 -10.97 11.64 12.83
C LYS A 161 -11.33 10.25 12.27
N ASP A 162 -11.87 9.37 13.10
CA ASP A 162 -12.32 8.03 12.75
C ASP A 162 -11.30 7.25 11.86
N LEU A 163 -11.64 7.01 10.59
CA LEU A 163 -10.82 6.29 9.62
C LEU A 163 -9.92 7.20 8.77
N VAL A 164 -9.81 8.48 9.12
CA VAL A 164 -9.04 9.47 8.35
C VAL A 164 -7.64 9.63 8.96
N PRO A 165 -6.58 9.08 8.35
CA PRO A 165 -5.21 9.28 8.79
C PRO A 165 -4.63 10.60 8.29
N ASP A 166 -3.63 11.13 9.02
CA ASP A 166 -2.79 12.23 8.56
C ASP A 166 -1.65 11.66 7.69
N LEU A 167 -1.60 12.06 6.43
CA LEU A 167 -0.59 11.65 5.46
C LEU A 167 0.43 12.77 5.15
N THR A 168 0.48 13.82 5.94
CA THR A 168 1.36 14.98 5.69
C THR A 168 2.83 14.56 5.60
N ASN A 169 3.31 13.75 6.55
CA ASN A 169 4.69 13.25 6.54
C ASN A 169 4.98 12.44 5.27
N PHE A 170 4.09 11.55 4.89
CA PHE A 170 4.23 10.74 3.68
C PHE A 170 4.34 11.60 2.41
N TYR A 171 3.50 12.62 2.26
CA TYR A 171 3.58 13.52 1.10
C TYR A 171 4.82 14.42 1.12
N ASN A 172 5.29 14.84 2.30
CA ASN A 172 6.55 15.57 2.42
C ASN A 172 7.75 14.72 1.99
N GLN A 173 7.80 13.45 2.41
CA GLN A 173 8.81 12.51 1.97
C GLN A 173 8.72 12.23 0.46
N TYR A 174 7.53 12.07 -0.08
CA TYR A 174 7.34 11.91 -1.52
C TYR A 174 7.79 13.15 -2.30
N LYS A 175 7.47 14.35 -1.82
CA LYS A 175 7.94 15.60 -2.43
C LYS A 175 9.47 15.71 -2.41
N SER A 176 10.13 15.21 -1.37
CA SER A 176 11.57 15.33 -1.21
C SER A 176 12.41 14.58 -2.24
N ILE A 177 11.86 13.55 -2.89
CA ILE A 177 12.52 12.83 -3.98
C ILE A 177 12.38 13.53 -5.33
N GLU A 178 11.72 14.69 -5.38
CA GLU A 178 11.45 15.45 -6.61
C GLU A 178 10.83 14.57 -7.71
N PRO A 179 9.58 14.09 -7.53
CA PRO A 179 8.96 13.10 -8.40
C PRO A 179 8.48 13.69 -9.74
N TRP A 180 9.41 14.27 -10.48
CA TRP A 180 9.20 14.83 -11.83
C TRP A 180 10.47 14.69 -12.66
N LEU A 181 10.31 14.73 -13.99
CA LEU A 181 11.42 14.63 -14.93
C LEU A 181 12.36 15.85 -14.78
N LYS A 182 13.65 15.59 -14.58
CA LYS A 182 14.69 16.60 -14.49
C LYS A 182 15.65 16.51 -15.67
N ARG A 183 15.83 17.62 -16.38
CA ARG A 183 16.73 17.70 -17.52
C ARG A 183 17.58 18.97 -17.49
N LYS A 184 18.79 18.84 -18.03
CA LYS A 184 19.73 19.97 -18.24
C LYS A 184 19.42 20.70 -19.55
N ASP A 185 18.93 19.95 -20.55
CA ASP A 185 18.51 20.45 -21.85
C ASP A 185 16.98 20.65 -21.87
N VAL A 186 16.54 21.86 -21.60
CA VAL A 186 15.10 22.20 -21.66
C VAL A 186 14.75 22.53 -23.09
N LYS A 187 13.80 21.83 -23.69
CA LYS A 187 13.28 22.11 -25.03
C LYS A 187 12.49 23.40 -25.05
N ALA A 188 12.57 24.10 -26.20
CA ALA A 188 11.76 25.29 -26.40
C ALA A 188 10.27 24.96 -26.51
N LYS A 189 9.42 25.95 -26.21
CA LYS A 189 7.96 25.77 -26.29
C LYS A 189 7.56 25.45 -27.75
N GLY A 190 6.86 24.31 -27.90
CA GLY A 190 6.41 23.81 -29.22
C GLY A 190 7.33 22.76 -29.86
N GLU A 191 8.47 22.45 -29.27
CA GLU A 191 9.27 21.31 -29.69
C GLU A 191 8.63 19.97 -29.29
N LYS A 192 9.05 18.90 -30.01
CA LYS A 192 8.58 17.54 -29.71
C LYS A 192 8.96 17.09 -28.31
N GLU A 193 8.17 16.17 -27.72
CA GLU A 193 8.44 15.55 -26.43
C GLU A 193 9.77 14.80 -26.38
N TYR A 194 10.22 14.45 -25.18
CA TYR A 194 11.39 13.60 -24.97
C TYR A 194 11.03 12.15 -25.26
N PHE A 195 11.67 11.55 -26.27
CA PHE A 195 11.41 10.17 -26.65
C PHE A 195 12.05 9.17 -25.69
N GLN A 196 11.43 8.01 -25.59
CA GLN A 196 11.92 6.86 -24.83
C GLN A 196 11.71 5.59 -25.66
N THR A 197 12.67 4.66 -25.62
CA THR A 197 12.51 3.37 -26.28
C THR A 197 11.48 2.49 -25.55
N ARG A 198 10.96 1.47 -26.23
CA ARG A 198 10.03 0.53 -25.58
C ARG A 198 10.71 -0.28 -24.47
N GLU A 199 11.96 -0.68 -24.71
CA GLU A 199 12.79 -1.42 -23.75
C GLU A 199 13.02 -0.60 -22.47
N ASP A 200 13.30 0.69 -22.59
CA ASP A 200 13.46 1.56 -21.43
C ASP A 200 12.12 1.82 -20.72
N ARG A 201 11.03 1.90 -21.47
CA ARG A 201 9.70 2.06 -20.89
C ARG A 201 9.29 0.86 -20.03
N VAL A 202 9.60 -0.37 -20.48
CA VAL A 202 9.32 -1.61 -19.75
C VAL A 202 10.03 -1.65 -18.39
N LYS A 203 11.20 -1.01 -18.25
CA LYS A 203 11.90 -0.91 -16.96
C LYS A 203 11.09 -0.18 -15.87
N LEU A 204 10.10 0.62 -16.26
CA LEU A 204 9.26 1.38 -15.34
C LEU A 204 7.98 0.63 -14.94
N ASP A 205 7.69 -0.52 -15.56
CA ASP A 205 6.50 -1.32 -15.25
C ASP A 205 6.57 -1.83 -13.80
N GLY A 206 5.43 -1.80 -13.12
CA GLY A 206 5.32 -2.11 -11.70
C GLY A 206 5.64 -0.94 -10.76
N MET A 207 6.20 0.14 -11.26
CA MET A 207 6.55 1.33 -10.45
C MET A 207 5.66 2.54 -10.73
N TYR A 208 5.39 2.82 -12.00
CA TYR A 208 4.58 4.00 -12.37
C TYR A 208 3.09 3.84 -12.02
N GLU A 209 2.62 2.60 -11.84
CA GLU A 209 1.24 2.29 -11.46
C GLU A 209 0.92 2.60 -9.99
N CYS A 210 1.92 2.97 -9.20
CA CYS A 210 1.73 3.33 -7.81
C CYS A 210 0.77 4.51 -7.65
N ILE A 211 -0.32 4.28 -6.89
CA ILE A 211 -1.37 5.26 -6.64
C ILE A 211 -1.19 6.05 -5.34
N LEU A 212 -0.05 5.90 -4.67
CA LEU A 212 0.27 6.60 -3.41
C LEU A 212 -0.76 6.39 -2.29
N CYS A 213 -1.32 5.18 -2.19
CA CYS A 213 -2.31 4.85 -1.15
C CYS A 213 -1.72 4.68 0.26
N ALA A 214 -0.40 4.66 0.40
CA ALA A 214 0.34 4.47 1.65
C ALA A 214 0.14 3.11 2.36
N CYS A 215 -0.57 2.13 1.79
CA CYS A 215 -0.75 0.82 2.41
C CYS A 215 0.58 0.11 2.71
N CYS A 216 1.53 0.11 1.77
CA CYS A 216 2.85 -0.51 1.96
C CYS A 216 3.72 0.26 2.96
N MET A 217 3.61 1.59 3.02
CA MET A 217 4.31 2.43 4.00
C MET A 217 3.89 2.07 5.42
N THR A 218 2.59 2.05 5.65
CA THR A 218 2.00 1.80 6.96
C THR A 218 1.99 0.32 7.36
N SER A 219 2.36 -0.59 6.45
CA SER A 219 2.61 -2.00 6.76
C SER A 219 4.10 -2.29 7.06
N CYS A 220 4.99 -1.32 6.87
CA CYS A 220 6.42 -1.51 7.02
C CYS A 220 6.90 -1.27 8.46
N PRO A 221 7.41 -2.28 9.19
CA PRO A 221 7.88 -2.08 10.56
C PRO A 221 9.00 -1.05 10.68
N SER A 222 9.92 -1.03 9.72
CA SER A 222 11.01 -0.03 9.70
C SER A 222 10.49 1.39 9.59
N TYR A 223 9.42 1.60 8.82
CA TYR A 223 8.74 2.89 8.73
C TYR A 223 8.00 3.24 10.03
N TRP A 224 7.43 2.28 10.71
CA TRP A 224 6.77 2.51 12.00
C TRP A 224 7.71 3.11 13.04
N TRP A 225 8.97 2.61 13.07
CA TRP A 225 9.95 3.00 14.07
C TRP A 225 10.72 4.27 13.71
N ASN A 226 10.88 4.57 12.42
CA ASN A 226 11.68 5.67 11.92
C ASN A 226 10.92 6.51 10.87
N PRO A 227 9.68 6.95 11.11
CA PRO A 227 8.87 7.62 10.09
C PRO A 227 9.42 8.99 9.68
N GLU A 228 10.28 9.60 10.50
CA GLU A 228 10.84 10.92 10.24
C GLU A 228 11.97 10.91 9.20
N TYR A 229 12.76 9.84 9.19
CA TYR A 229 13.98 9.76 8.37
C TYR A 229 13.92 8.70 7.28
N TYR A 230 13.35 7.53 7.58
CA TYR A 230 13.26 6.44 6.62
C TYR A 230 12.19 6.73 5.56
N LEU A 231 12.61 6.69 4.30
CA LEU A 231 11.71 7.04 3.19
C LEU A 231 10.58 6.03 2.98
N GLY A 232 10.80 4.78 3.36
CA GLY A 232 9.81 3.71 3.25
C GLY A 232 9.59 3.17 1.83
N PRO A 233 8.81 2.08 1.70
CA PRO A 233 8.71 1.32 0.46
C PRO A 233 8.21 2.13 -0.74
N ALA A 234 7.11 2.88 -0.59
CA ALA A 234 6.53 3.59 -1.72
C ALA A 234 7.43 4.74 -2.21
N VAL A 235 8.03 5.50 -1.29
CA VAL A 235 8.88 6.64 -1.65
C VAL A 235 10.18 6.15 -2.29
N LEU A 236 10.79 5.08 -1.77
CA LEU A 236 11.98 4.46 -2.36
C LEU A 236 11.70 3.88 -3.74
N MET A 237 10.57 3.21 -3.93
CA MET A 237 10.15 2.70 -5.23
C MET A 237 9.95 3.84 -6.23
N GLN A 238 9.32 4.93 -5.82
CA GLN A 238 9.13 6.11 -6.66
C GLN A 238 10.46 6.84 -6.95
N ALA A 239 11.41 6.87 -6.00
CA ALA A 239 12.75 7.39 -6.26
C ALA A 239 13.45 6.56 -7.35
N TYR A 240 13.39 5.23 -7.24
CA TYR A 240 13.96 4.34 -8.24
C TYR A 240 13.28 4.47 -9.62
N ARG A 241 11.97 4.69 -9.66
CA ARG A 241 11.23 4.97 -10.90
C ARG A 241 11.85 6.14 -11.68
N TRP A 242 12.25 7.21 -11.00
CA TRP A 242 12.89 8.37 -11.63
C TRP A 242 14.37 8.14 -11.94
N ILE A 243 15.08 7.36 -11.13
CA ILE A 243 16.46 6.94 -11.38
C ILE A 243 16.54 6.05 -12.64
N ALA A 244 15.56 5.17 -12.84
CA ALA A 244 15.51 4.24 -13.96
C ALA A 244 14.97 4.87 -15.26
N ASP A 245 14.43 6.09 -15.22
CA ASP A 245 13.87 6.76 -16.38
C ASP A 245 15.01 7.27 -17.30
N SER A 246 15.15 6.69 -18.48
CA SER A 246 16.20 7.04 -19.45
C SER A 246 16.14 8.50 -19.94
N ARG A 247 15.05 9.19 -19.70
CA ARG A 247 14.87 10.61 -20.04
C ARG A 247 15.38 11.54 -18.95
N ASP A 248 15.56 11.07 -17.71
CA ASP A 248 16.08 11.86 -16.59
C ASP A 248 17.61 11.98 -16.71
N GLN A 249 18.16 13.16 -16.48
CA GLN A 249 19.60 13.45 -16.56
C GLN A 249 20.26 13.70 -15.19
N TYR A 250 19.51 13.50 -14.10
CA TYR A 250 19.97 13.75 -12.73
C TYR A 250 20.09 12.46 -11.92
N THR A 251 20.39 11.34 -12.58
CA THR A 251 20.47 10.01 -11.97
C THR A 251 21.47 9.95 -10.80
N GLU A 252 22.67 10.52 -11.00
CA GLU A 252 23.73 10.51 -9.97
C GLU A 252 23.34 11.33 -8.75
N GLU A 253 22.77 12.51 -8.95
CA GLU A 253 22.29 13.38 -7.87
C GLU A 253 21.14 12.73 -7.09
N ARG A 254 20.22 12.04 -7.79
CA ARG A 254 19.15 11.29 -7.15
C ARG A 254 19.68 10.12 -6.33
N LEU A 255 20.66 9.38 -6.86
CA LEU A 255 21.33 8.29 -6.14
C LEU A 255 22.08 8.81 -4.90
N ALA A 256 22.84 9.89 -5.05
CA ALA A 256 23.56 10.50 -3.94
C ALA A 256 22.61 10.99 -2.84
N TRP A 257 21.46 11.55 -3.21
CA TRP A 257 20.46 12.03 -2.25
C TRP A 257 19.78 10.89 -1.47
N VAL A 258 19.51 9.76 -2.12
CA VAL A 258 18.89 8.59 -1.49
C VAL A 258 19.89 7.78 -0.68
N ASN A 259 21.19 7.78 -1.07
CA ASN A 259 22.26 7.00 -0.44
C ASN A 259 22.66 7.55 0.93
N ASP A 260 21.76 7.42 1.88
CA ASP A 260 21.92 7.85 3.26
C ASP A 260 21.49 6.71 4.19
N THR A 261 22.23 6.55 5.29
CA THR A 261 22.02 5.46 6.26
C THR A 261 20.62 5.45 6.85
N MET A 262 20.03 6.62 7.07
CA MET A 262 18.68 6.71 7.66
C MET A 262 17.59 6.63 6.61
N LYS A 263 17.80 7.19 5.40
CA LYS A 263 16.81 7.22 4.35
C LYS A 263 16.58 5.86 3.67
N LEU A 264 17.69 5.11 3.39
CA LEU A 264 17.66 3.87 2.59
C LEU A 264 17.86 2.61 3.43
N TYR A 265 18.91 2.59 4.28
CA TYR A 265 19.40 1.36 4.91
C TYR A 265 18.72 1.07 6.26
N ARG A 266 17.36 1.02 6.27
CA ARG A 266 16.57 0.71 7.47
C ARG A 266 15.63 -0.49 7.29
N CYS A 267 15.75 -1.14 6.15
CA CYS A 267 14.96 -2.33 5.84
C CYS A 267 15.53 -3.60 6.52
#